data_6ad268ef9e21b1dbd92653aec059c1fb
#
_entry.id   6ad268ef9e21b1dbd92653aec059c1fb
#
_cell.length_a   1.000
_cell.length_b   1.000
_cell.length_c   1.000
_cell.angle_alpha   90.00
_cell.angle_beta   90.00
_cell.angle_gamma   90.00
#
_symmetry.space_group_name_H-M   'P 1'
#
loop_
_entity.id
_entity.type
_entity.pdbx_description
1 polymer ?
#
loop_
_entity_poly.entity_id
_entity_poly.type
_entity_poly.pdbx_seq_one_letter_code
_entity_poly.pdbx_strand_id
1 'polypeptide(L)'
;MSLQFAQCSFQYSRKVPVLNRLDLSIDHRASVLLGPNGAGKSTLMGIASSWISPTRGSVSWRGVDPSHAKSRAAYRKAVGWLPQSVKPMPGLTVRENVAYIGWLKGMARTEAWDASKGALERVKLGSLAERKSHQLSGGQLRRMGIAGTLVHSSEIVLLDEPTAGLDPSQRQIFRDLVTQLLADIQIVVCTHQTEDLDALYDHVVVLDQGEVRFQGDVDGFLSLAAPGTSEGRRAEAAYTQLITKEV
;
A
#
# COMPACT_ATOMS: atom_id res chain seq x y z
N MET A 1 2.15 -8.25 -14.50
CA MET A 1 2.55 -6.84 -14.28
C MET A 1 3.28 -6.83 -12.96
N SER A 2 4.53 -6.34 -12.86
CA SER A 2 5.29 -6.54 -11.61
C SER A 2 5.90 -5.24 -11.08
N LEU A 3 5.81 -5.06 -9.75
CA LEU A 3 6.62 -4.16 -8.97
C LEU A 3 7.88 -4.92 -8.56
N GLN A 4 9.05 -4.46 -8.98
CA GLN A 4 10.31 -5.16 -8.78
C GLN A 4 11.29 -4.32 -7.97
N PHE A 5 11.95 -4.95 -7.03
CA PHE A 5 13.11 -4.43 -6.31
C PHE A 5 14.31 -5.30 -6.66
N ALA A 6 15.38 -4.69 -7.11
CA ALA A 6 16.60 -5.38 -7.50
C ALA A 6 17.77 -4.89 -6.64
N GLN A 7 18.33 -5.78 -5.82
CA GLN A 7 19.46 -5.52 -4.90
C GLN A 7 19.25 -4.24 -4.09
N CYS A 8 17.99 -3.99 -3.69
CA CYS A 8 17.56 -2.75 -3.07
C CYS A 8 18.09 -2.64 -1.64
N SER A 9 18.86 -1.61 -1.36
CA SER A 9 19.37 -1.31 -0.02
C SER A 9 18.99 0.10 0.39
N PHE A 10 18.69 0.30 1.67
CA PHE A 10 18.37 1.61 2.21
C PHE A 10 18.81 1.76 3.67
N GLN A 11 19.25 2.95 4.03
CA GLN A 11 19.60 3.32 5.40
C GLN A 11 19.27 4.81 5.66
N TYR A 12 18.66 5.13 6.79
CA TYR A 12 18.43 6.51 7.22
C TYR A 12 19.70 7.20 7.74
N SER A 13 20.61 6.43 8.28
CA SER A 13 21.90 6.90 8.75
C SER A 13 23.00 5.88 8.43
N ARG A 14 24.25 6.30 8.46
CA ARG A 14 25.40 5.42 8.12
C ARG A 14 25.55 4.18 9.03
N LYS A 15 24.81 4.09 10.14
CA LYS A 15 25.03 3.06 11.16
C LYS A 15 24.04 1.90 11.15
N VAL A 16 22.83 2.10 10.60
CA VAL A 16 21.77 1.06 10.68
C VAL A 16 21.13 0.87 9.29
N PRO A 17 21.42 -0.22 8.60
CA PRO A 17 20.68 -0.58 7.39
C PRO A 17 19.25 -0.94 7.75
N VAL A 18 18.30 -0.49 6.94
CA VAL A 18 16.87 -0.83 7.05
C VAL A 18 16.49 -1.89 6.02
N LEU A 19 17.07 -1.83 4.83
CA LEU A 19 16.97 -2.85 3.79
C LEU A 19 18.37 -3.19 3.31
N ASN A 20 18.64 -4.49 3.11
CA ASN A 20 19.96 -4.97 2.72
C ASN A 20 19.88 -5.89 1.50
N ARG A 21 20.24 -5.37 0.31
CA ARG A 21 20.25 -6.09 -0.98
C ARG A 21 18.97 -6.90 -1.23
N LEU A 22 17.83 -6.30 -0.91
CA LEU A 22 16.54 -6.95 -1.05
C LEU A 22 16.19 -7.13 -2.53
N ASP A 23 15.91 -8.37 -2.92
CA ASP A 23 15.28 -8.75 -4.18
C ASP A 23 13.84 -9.16 -3.90
N LEU A 24 12.88 -8.53 -4.59
CA LEU A 24 11.46 -8.81 -4.42
C LEU A 24 10.72 -8.51 -5.71
N SER A 25 9.82 -9.40 -6.12
CA SER A 25 8.91 -9.17 -7.25
C SER A 25 7.47 -9.38 -6.79
N ILE A 26 6.63 -8.36 -6.95
CA ILE A 26 5.20 -8.42 -6.64
C ILE A 26 4.44 -8.29 -7.96
N ASP A 27 3.86 -9.39 -8.44
CA ASP A 27 3.16 -9.49 -9.73
C ASP A 27 1.69 -9.93 -9.61
N HIS A 28 1.24 -10.26 -8.42
CA HIS A 28 -0.13 -10.65 -8.09
C HIS A 28 -1.05 -9.44 -7.94
N ARG A 29 -2.36 -9.64 -8.17
CA ARG A 29 -3.34 -8.56 -8.07
C ARG A 29 -3.52 -8.04 -6.65
N ALA A 30 -3.59 -8.93 -5.70
CA ALA A 30 -3.78 -8.62 -4.30
C ALA A 30 -2.61 -9.18 -3.48
N SER A 31 -1.70 -8.34 -3.07
CA SER A 31 -0.55 -8.76 -2.26
C SER A 31 -0.57 -8.12 -0.88
N VAL A 32 -0.21 -8.89 0.13
CA VAL A 32 0.01 -8.37 1.48
C VAL A 32 1.49 -8.43 1.86
N LEU A 33 2.00 -7.35 2.41
CA LEU A 33 3.33 -7.25 3.01
C LEU A 33 3.19 -7.26 4.53
N LEU A 34 3.50 -8.39 5.14
CA LEU A 34 3.49 -8.61 6.58
C LEU A 34 4.86 -8.34 7.19
N GLY A 35 4.91 -8.04 8.47
CA GLY A 35 6.13 -7.94 9.24
C GLY A 35 5.95 -7.16 10.53
N PRO A 36 6.85 -7.30 11.51
CA PRO A 36 6.78 -6.56 12.76
C PRO A 36 7.08 -5.06 12.56
N ASN A 37 6.83 -4.28 13.62
CA ASN A 37 7.23 -2.88 13.61
C ASN A 37 8.76 -2.78 13.53
N GLY A 38 9.25 -1.90 12.65
CA GLY A 38 10.69 -1.77 12.41
C GLY A 38 11.27 -2.72 11.35
N ALA A 39 10.50 -3.67 10.81
CA ALA A 39 10.97 -4.59 9.77
C ALA A 39 11.39 -3.92 8.44
N GLY A 40 11.05 -2.64 8.23
CA GLY A 40 11.37 -1.92 7.00
C GLY A 40 10.19 -1.77 6.03
N LYS A 41 8.98 -2.19 6.41
CA LYS A 41 7.78 -2.17 5.54
C LYS A 41 7.46 -0.78 4.98
N SER A 42 7.31 0.25 5.83
CA SER A 42 7.00 1.61 5.36
C SER A 42 8.16 2.21 4.55
N THR A 43 9.40 1.79 4.83
CA THR A 43 10.56 2.16 4.00
C THR A 43 10.46 1.54 2.62
N LEU A 44 10.10 0.25 2.53
CA LEU A 44 9.89 -0.44 1.26
C LEU A 44 8.75 0.22 0.46
N MET A 45 7.62 0.56 1.10
CA MET A 45 6.52 1.30 0.49
C MET A 45 6.94 2.70 0.02
N GLY A 46 7.76 3.41 0.81
CA GLY A 46 8.31 4.71 0.44
C GLY A 46 9.22 4.64 -0.79
N ILE A 47 10.02 3.58 -0.93
CA ILE A 47 10.84 3.33 -2.13
C ILE A 47 9.93 2.96 -3.31
N ALA A 48 8.98 2.05 -3.12
CA ALA A 48 8.02 1.65 -4.13
C ALA A 48 7.20 2.82 -4.67
N SER A 49 6.87 3.80 -3.84
CA SER A 49 6.14 5.01 -4.27
C SER A 49 7.04 6.10 -4.89
N SER A 50 8.35 5.88 -4.94
CA SER A 50 9.35 6.90 -5.32
C SER A 50 9.31 8.15 -4.40
N TRP A 51 8.84 7.99 -3.15
CA TRP A 51 8.93 9.01 -2.11
C TRP A 51 10.37 9.16 -1.60
N ILE A 52 11.05 8.03 -1.40
CA ILE A 52 12.47 7.96 -1.08
C ILE A 52 13.19 7.15 -2.15
N SER A 53 14.46 7.45 -2.38
CA SER A 53 15.29 6.69 -3.31
C SER A 53 16.11 5.64 -2.56
N PRO A 54 16.29 4.43 -3.09
CA PRO A 54 17.18 3.45 -2.48
C PRO A 54 18.63 3.99 -2.44
N THR A 55 19.41 3.56 -1.46
CA THR A 55 20.84 3.90 -1.38
C THR A 55 21.65 3.12 -2.42
N ARG A 56 21.24 1.88 -2.72
CA ARG A 56 21.77 1.02 -3.78
C ARG A 56 20.64 0.19 -4.36
N GLY A 57 20.86 -0.34 -5.56
CA GLY A 57 19.87 -1.11 -6.30
C GLY A 57 18.80 -0.21 -6.92
N SER A 58 17.70 -0.80 -7.31
CA SER A 58 16.63 -0.11 -8.02
C SER A 58 15.25 -0.62 -7.65
N VAL A 59 14.23 0.18 -7.97
CA VAL A 59 12.82 -0.23 -7.97
C VAL A 59 12.24 0.09 -9.35
N SER A 60 11.36 -0.77 -9.85
CA SER A 60 10.68 -0.51 -11.12
C SER A 60 9.24 -1.02 -11.09
N TRP A 61 8.38 -0.35 -11.83
CA TRP A 61 7.03 -0.78 -12.16
C TRP A 61 6.96 -1.04 -13.67
N ARG A 62 6.68 -2.28 -14.08
CA ARG A 62 6.65 -2.67 -15.51
C ARG A 62 7.94 -2.27 -16.25
N GLY A 63 9.09 -2.39 -15.59
CA GLY A 63 10.38 -2.00 -16.16
C GLY A 63 10.65 -0.48 -16.18
N VAL A 64 9.71 0.35 -15.74
CA VAL A 64 9.89 1.80 -15.60
C VAL A 64 10.56 2.09 -14.26
N ASP A 65 11.77 2.64 -14.26
CA ASP A 65 12.55 3.01 -13.07
C ASP A 65 12.42 4.53 -12.80
N PRO A 66 12.00 4.93 -11.57
CA PRO A 66 11.84 6.35 -11.23
C PRO A 66 13.16 7.09 -10.96
N SER A 67 14.30 6.41 -10.93
CA SER A 67 15.62 7.05 -10.73
C SER A 67 15.94 8.03 -11.86
N HIS A 68 15.49 7.73 -13.07
CA HIS A 68 15.71 8.57 -14.23
C HIS A 68 14.66 9.70 -14.32
N ALA A 69 15.10 10.93 -14.54
CA ALA A 69 14.21 12.10 -14.60
C ALA A 69 13.10 11.96 -15.66
N LYS A 70 13.41 11.35 -16.81
CA LYS A 70 12.45 11.14 -17.91
C LYS A 70 11.32 10.18 -17.60
N SER A 71 11.58 9.14 -16.81
CA SER A 71 10.60 8.10 -16.46
C SER A 71 9.86 8.37 -15.14
N ARG A 72 10.41 9.26 -14.30
CA ARG A 72 9.88 9.51 -12.94
C ARG A 72 8.42 9.96 -12.92
N ALA A 73 8.03 10.85 -13.84
CA ALA A 73 6.65 11.34 -13.93
C ALA A 73 5.68 10.21 -14.29
N ALA A 74 6.03 9.39 -15.30
CA ALA A 74 5.22 8.23 -15.70
C ALA A 74 5.11 7.20 -14.57
N TYR A 75 6.23 6.89 -13.90
CA TYR A 75 6.23 6.00 -12.73
C TYR A 75 5.29 6.50 -11.63
N ARG A 76 5.42 7.77 -11.23
CA ARG A 76 4.60 8.38 -10.17
C ARG A 76 3.12 8.50 -10.52
N LYS A 77 2.80 8.58 -11.82
CA LYS A 77 1.41 8.50 -12.28
C LYS A 77 0.87 7.09 -12.14
N ALA A 78 1.64 6.07 -12.50
CA ALA A 78 1.23 4.67 -12.42
C ALA A 78 1.12 4.14 -10.98
N VAL A 79 1.93 4.65 -10.04
CA VAL A 79 1.99 4.17 -8.65
C VAL A 79 1.30 5.15 -7.71
N GLY A 80 0.16 4.72 -7.16
CA GLY A 80 -0.53 5.41 -6.06
C GLY A 80 0.00 4.94 -4.71
N TRP A 81 0.08 5.83 -3.73
CA TRP A 81 0.49 5.49 -2.37
C TRP A 81 -0.36 6.19 -1.33
N LEU A 82 -0.95 5.40 -0.44
CA LEU A 82 -1.61 5.86 0.76
C LEU A 82 -0.69 5.63 1.96
N PRO A 83 -0.09 6.65 2.56
CA PRO A 83 0.72 6.50 3.76
C PRO A 83 -0.15 6.18 4.98
N GLN A 84 0.46 5.65 6.02
CA GLN A 84 -0.20 5.31 7.29
C GLN A 84 -0.99 6.50 7.88
N SER A 85 -0.49 7.72 7.77
CA SER A 85 -1.17 8.93 8.26
C SER A 85 -1.64 9.79 7.08
N VAL A 86 -2.95 9.90 6.91
CA VAL A 86 -3.57 10.79 5.92
C VAL A 86 -3.79 12.16 6.55
N LYS A 87 -3.10 13.16 6.01
CA LYS A 87 -3.24 14.56 6.45
C LYS A 87 -3.87 15.37 5.34
N PRO A 88 -5.14 15.81 5.49
CA PRO A 88 -5.77 16.64 4.48
C PRO A 88 -5.14 18.05 4.49
N MET A 89 -5.16 18.71 3.34
CA MET A 89 -4.78 20.11 3.24
C MET A 89 -5.81 20.97 3.99
N PRO A 90 -5.36 21.83 4.91
CA PRO A 90 -6.26 22.67 5.68
C PRO A 90 -7.10 23.59 4.78
N GLY A 91 -8.37 23.75 5.13
CA GLY A 91 -9.29 24.66 4.44
C GLY A 91 -9.89 24.12 3.14
N LEU A 92 -9.39 23.01 2.60
CA LEU A 92 -9.95 22.39 1.39
C LEU A 92 -11.15 21.50 1.72
N THR A 93 -12.09 21.42 0.76
CA THR A 93 -13.14 20.40 0.76
C THR A 93 -12.55 19.01 0.43
N VAL A 94 -13.35 17.97 0.59
CA VAL A 94 -12.98 16.59 0.24
C VAL A 94 -12.62 16.50 -1.25
N ARG A 95 -13.44 17.10 -2.13
CA ARG A 95 -13.19 17.13 -3.57
C ARG A 95 -11.94 17.92 -3.94
N GLU A 96 -11.77 19.09 -3.35
CA GLU A 96 -10.57 19.91 -3.55
C GLU A 96 -9.29 19.18 -3.14
N ASN A 97 -9.30 18.42 -2.03
CA ASN A 97 -8.15 17.59 -1.63
C ASN A 97 -7.81 16.51 -2.65
N VAL A 98 -8.82 15.80 -3.15
CA VAL A 98 -8.61 14.73 -4.15
C VAL A 98 -8.11 15.33 -5.47
N ALA A 99 -8.72 16.41 -5.94
CA ALA A 99 -8.27 17.12 -7.15
C ALA A 99 -6.84 17.67 -7.00
N TYR A 100 -6.49 18.20 -5.83
CA TYR A 100 -5.14 18.69 -5.53
C TYR A 100 -4.09 17.58 -5.64
N ILE A 101 -4.40 16.36 -5.17
CA ILE A 101 -3.50 15.20 -5.33
C ILE A 101 -3.32 14.87 -6.82
N GLY A 102 -4.39 14.87 -7.61
CA GLY A 102 -4.30 14.66 -9.07
C GLY A 102 -3.40 15.70 -9.76
N TRP A 103 -3.55 16.97 -9.38
CA TRP A 103 -2.68 18.04 -9.89
C TRP A 103 -1.21 17.84 -9.49
N LEU A 104 -0.91 17.45 -8.25
CA LEU A 104 0.45 17.12 -7.80
C LEU A 104 1.07 15.94 -8.57
N LYS A 105 0.22 15.05 -9.10
CA LYS A 105 0.61 13.91 -9.95
C LYS A 105 0.73 14.29 -11.44
N GLY A 106 0.61 15.59 -11.77
CA GLY A 106 0.84 16.12 -13.10
C GLY A 106 -0.39 16.25 -13.99
N MET A 107 -1.60 16.08 -13.45
CA MET A 107 -2.84 16.33 -14.19
C MET A 107 -3.07 17.84 -14.39
N ALA A 108 -3.74 18.22 -15.48
CA ALA A 108 -4.26 19.58 -15.61
C ALA A 108 -5.32 19.86 -14.52
N ARG A 109 -5.47 21.12 -14.08
CA ARG A 109 -6.42 21.46 -13.00
C ARG A 109 -7.85 21.04 -13.31
N THR A 110 -8.31 21.27 -14.52
CA THR A 110 -9.65 20.86 -14.97
C THR A 110 -9.79 19.35 -15.00
N GLU A 111 -8.81 18.62 -15.54
CA GLU A 111 -8.77 17.17 -15.58
C GLU A 111 -8.83 16.57 -14.15
N ALA A 112 -7.99 17.08 -13.23
CA ALA A 112 -7.97 16.62 -11.84
C ALA A 112 -9.30 16.89 -11.12
N TRP A 113 -9.90 18.04 -11.38
CA TRP A 113 -11.22 18.41 -10.85
C TRP A 113 -12.31 17.48 -11.34
N ASP A 114 -12.37 17.19 -12.62
CA ASP A 114 -13.38 16.31 -13.21
C ASP A 114 -13.20 14.85 -12.75
N ALA A 115 -11.96 14.36 -12.75
CA ALA A 115 -11.63 13.01 -12.28
C ALA A 115 -11.91 12.81 -10.79
N SER A 116 -11.81 13.87 -9.97
CA SER A 116 -12.04 13.78 -8.53
C SER A 116 -13.44 13.30 -8.16
N LYS A 117 -14.44 13.62 -8.98
CA LYS A 117 -15.83 13.16 -8.77
C LYS A 117 -15.91 11.63 -8.84
N GLY A 118 -15.43 11.04 -9.93
CA GLY A 118 -15.44 9.58 -10.10
C GLY A 118 -14.59 8.86 -9.05
N ALA A 119 -13.43 9.44 -8.67
CA ALA A 119 -12.60 8.89 -7.61
C ALA A 119 -13.33 8.87 -6.25
N LEU A 120 -14.09 9.91 -5.91
CA LEU A 120 -14.89 9.97 -4.68
C LEU A 120 -16.10 9.02 -4.71
N GLU A 121 -16.73 8.83 -5.85
CA GLU A 121 -17.82 7.87 -6.01
C GLU A 121 -17.32 6.44 -5.78
N ARG A 122 -16.15 6.07 -6.32
CA ARG A 122 -15.53 4.75 -6.09
C ARG A 122 -15.29 4.44 -4.62
N VAL A 123 -15.01 5.42 -3.79
CA VAL A 123 -14.78 5.25 -2.34
C VAL A 123 -16.01 5.58 -1.48
N LYS A 124 -17.20 5.74 -2.08
CA LYS A 124 -18.47 6.05 -1.40
C LYS A 124 -18.40 7.35 -0.59
N LEU A 125 -17.78 8.40 -1.14
CA LEU A 125 -17.66 9.74 -0.55
C LEU A 125 -18.29 10.84 -1.42
N GLY A 126 -18.98 10.50 -2.51
CA GLY A 126 -19.57 11.49 -3.42
C GLY A 126 -20.48 12.51 -2.73
N SER A 127 -21.33 12.06 -1.78
CA SER A 127 -22.22 12.93 -1.00
C SER A 127 -21.49 13.88 -0.03
N LEU A 128 -20.20 13.64 0.25
CA LEU A 128 -19.37 14.45 1.15
C LEU A 128 -18.38 15.33 0.37
N ALA A 129 -18.45 15.40 -0.95
CA ALA A 129 -17.50 16.08 -1.81
C ALA A 129 -17.25 17.55 -1.40
N GLU A 130 -18.30 18.28 -1.07
CA GLU A 130 -18.25 19.70 -0.69
C GLU A 130 -17.98 19.94 0.80
N ARG A 131 -17.94 18.87 1.60
CA ARG A 131 -17.65 18.98 3.04
C ARG A 131 -16.19 19.32 3.25
N LYS A 132 -15.88 20.11 4.29
CA LYS A 132 -14.49 20.39 4.67
C LYS A 132 -13.81 19.11 5.18
N SER A 133 -12.63 18.82 4.66
CA SER A 133 -11.93 17.57 4.91
C SER A 133 -11.57 17.29 6.38
N HIS A 134 -11.36 18.35 7.18
CA HIS A 134 -11.10 18.23 8.61
C HIS A 134 -12.33 17.75 9.43
N GLN A 135 -13.51 17.72 8.83
CA GLN A 135 -14.75 17.25 9.46
C GLN A 135 -15.02 15.76 9.19
N LEU A 136 -14.14 15.09 8.47
CA LEU A 136 -14.26 13.68 8.18
C LEU A 136 -13.90 12.82 9.39
N SER A 137 -14.62 11.69 9.57
CA SER A 137 -14.19 10.64 10.49
C SER A 137 -12.90 9.98 10.02
N GLY A 138 -12.20 9.23 10.89
CA GLY A 138 -10.96 8.53 10.52
C GLY A 138 -11.13 7.61 9.32
N GLY A 139 -12.21 6.83 9.26
CA GLY A 139 -12.50 5.95 8.12
C GLY A 139 -12.84 6.72 6.85
N GLN A 140 -13.58 7.84 6.95
CA GLN A 140 -13.83 8.72 5.81
C GLN A 140 -12.56 9.38 5.29
N LEU A 141 -11.68 9.83 6.20
CA LEU A 141 -10.40 10.41 5.85
C LEU A 141 -9.49 9.39 5.11
N ARG A 142 -9.48 8.15 5.59
CA ARG A 142 -8.76 7.04 4.93
C ARG A 142 -9.28 6.81 3.52
N ARG A 143 -10.61 6.75 3.34
CA ARG A 143 -11.24 6.59 2.01
C ARG A 143 -10.96 7.79 1.09
N MET A 144 -10.96 9.02 1.61
CA MET A 144 -10.51 10.19 0.84
C MET A 144 -9.06 10.05 0.37
N GLY A 145 -8.17 9.56 1.22
CA GLY A 145 -6.79 9.26 0.85
C GLY A 145 -6.70 8.23 -0.28
N ILE A 146 -7.52 7.15 -0.24
CA ILE A 146 -7.62 6.18 -1.33
C ILE A 146 -8.12 6.85 -2.62
N ALA A 147 -9.17 7.70 -2.56
CA ALA A 147 -9.62 8.46 -3.74
C ALA A 147 -8.47 9.28 -4.36
N GLY A 148 -7.61 9.87 -3.52
CA GLY A 148 -6.40 10.56 -3.97
C GLY A 148 -5.41 9.68 -4.71
N THR A 149 -5.33 8.37 -4.40
CA THR A 149 -4.49 7.44 -5.18
C THR A 149 -5.16 7.03 -6.50
N LEU A 150 -6.47 7.12 -6.60
CA LEU A 150 -7.24 6.70 -7.78
C LEU A 150 -7.38 7.82 -8.82
N VAL A 151 -7.42 9.07 -8.40
CA VAL A 151 -7.76 10.23 -9.25
C VAL A 151 -6.87 10.37 -10.48
N HIS A 152 -5.63 9.94 -10.40
CA HIS A 152 -4.66 10.01 -11.50
C HIS A 152 -4.53 8.70 -12.28
N SER A 153 -5.52 7.80 -12.16
CA SER A 153 -5.59 6.50 -12.87
C SER A 153 -4.37 5.62 -12.57
N SER A 154 -4.03 5.47 -11.28
CA SER A 154 -2.94 4.58 -10.89
C SER A 154 -3.22 3.12 -11.29
N GLU A 155 -2.17 2.41 -11.71
CA GLU A 155 -2.21 1.00 -12.11
C GLU A 155 -1.95 0.07 -10.94
N ILE A 156 -1.18 0.55 -9.96
CA ILE A 156 -0.91 -0.11 -8.68
C ILE A 156 -1.10 0.88 -7.54
N VAL A 157 -1.75 0.42 -6.47
CA VAL A 157 -1.96 1.20 -5.24
C VAL A 157 -1.29 0.50 -4.07
N LEU A 158 -0.45 1.25 -3.38
CA LEU A 158 0.26 0.84 -2.17
C LEU A 158 -0.47 1.43 -0.97
N LEU A 159 -0.89 0.59 -0.03
CA LEU A 159 -1.65 0.99 1.16
C LEU A 159 -0.84 0.64 2.42
N ASP A 160 -0.40 1.65 3.16
CA ASP A 160 0.39 1.44 4.38
C ASP A 160 -0.52 1.50 5.61
N GLU A 161 -0.67 0.37 6.31
CA GLU A 161 -1.53 0.17 7.49
C GLU A 161 -2.95 0.76 7.31
N PRO A 162 -3.68 0.40 6.25
CA PRO A 162 -4.91 1.10 5.89
C PRO A 162 -6.07 0.87 6.87
N THR A 163 -6.02 -0.19 7.66
CA THR A 163 -7.07 -0.57 8.63
C THR A 163 -6.71 -0.23 10.08
N ALA A 164 -5.52 0.31 10.33
CA ALA A 164 -5.08 0.65 11.68
C ALA A 164 -6.02 1.68 12.34
N GLY A 165 -6.51 1.34 13.53
CA GLY A 165 -7.42 2.20 14.30
C GLY A 165 -8.85 2.28 13.79
N LEU A 166 -9.24 1.49 12.79
CA LEU A 166 -10.63 1.38 12.33
C LEU A 166 -11.42 0.41 13.21
N ASP A 167 -12.69 0.76 13.47
CA ASP A 167 -13.64 -0.16 14.06
C ASP A 167 -14.04 -1.29 13.09
N PRO A 168 -14.66 -2.39 13.56
CA PRO A 168 -15.01 -3.52 12.72
C PRO A 168 -15.88 -3.17 11.51
N SER A 169 -16.81 -2.20 11.66
CA SER A 169 -17.69 -1.78 10.57
C SER A 169 -16.91 -1.04 9.47
N GLN A 170 -15.97 -0.19 9.84
CA GLN A 170 -15.10 0.52 8.90
C GLN A 170 -14.10 -0.43 8.23
N ARG A 171 -13.62 -1.47 8.93
CA ARG A 171 -12.80 -2.54 8.33
C ARG A 171 -13.59 -3.29 7.25
N GLN A 172 -14.87 -3.61 7.48
CA GLN A 172 -15.70 -4.25 6.47
C GLN A 172 -15.88 -3.37 5.24
N ILE A 173 -16.16 -2.08 5.42
CA ILE A 173 -16.26 -1.11 4.31
C ILE A 173 -14.95 -1.04 3.53
N PHE A 174 -13.81 -1.10 4.22
CA PHE A 174 -12.50 -1.11 3.57
C PHE A 174 -12.29 -2.39 2.76
N ARG A 175 -12.63 -3.57 3.30
CA ARG A 175 -12.56 -4.86 2.56
C ARG A 175 -13.38 -4.82 1.28
N ASP A 176 -14.64 -4.42 1.38
CA ASP A 176 -15.54 -4.30 0.22
C ASP A 176 -14.97 -3.35 -0.84
N LEU A 177 -14.37 -2.25 -0.40
CA LEU A 177 -13.72 -1.29 -1.28
C LEU A 177 -12.51 -1.90 -1.99
N VAL A 178 -11.62 -2.57 -1.27
CA VAL A 178 -10.43 -3.23 -1.85
C VAL A 178 -10.87 -4.28 -2.86
N THR A 179 -11.84 -5.12 -2.52
CA THR A 179 -12.39 -6.14 -3.44
C THR A 179 -12.91 -5.51 -4.73
N GLN A 180 -13.61 -4.38 -4.65
CA GLN A 180 -14.10 -3.66 -5.84
C GLN A 180 -12.95 -3.09 -6.68
N LEU A 181 -11.91 -2.55 -6.04
CA LEU A 181 -10.76 -1.96 -6.73
C LEU A 181 -9.87 -3.00 -7.42
N LEU A 182 -9.80 -4.22 -6.88
CA LEU A 182 -9.05 -5.33 -7.46
C LEU A 182 -9.55 -5.76 -8.84
N ALA A 183 -10.74 -5.34 -9.28
CA ALA A 183 -11.22 -5.56 -10.65
C ALA A 183 -10.28 -4.94 -11.69
N ASP A 184 -9.74 -3.74 -11.42
CA ASP A 184 -8.95 -2.96 -12.39
C ASP A 184 -7.54 -2.62 -11.91
N ILE A 185 -7.25 -2.65 -10.60
CA ILE A 185 -6.02 -2.11 -10.01
C ILE A 185 -5.30 -3.21 -9.24
N GLN A 186 -3.97 -3.24 -9.34
CA GLN A 186 -3.15 -4.05 -8.46
C GLN A 186 -3.02 -3.36 -7.10
N ILE A 187 -3.19 -4.11 -6.01
CA ILE A 187 -3.14 -3.54 -4.65
C ILE A 187 -2.08 -4.28 -3.83
N VAL A 188 -1.24 -3.52 -3.17
CA VAL A 188 -0.29 -4.01 -2.16
C VAL A 188 -0.65 -3.38 -0.83
N VAL A 189 -1.03 -4.19 0.15
CA VAL A 189 -1.33 -3.75 1.51
C VAL A 189 -0.17 -4.10 2.42
N CYS A 190 0.33 -3.11 3.14
CA CYS A 190 1.29 -3.32 4.20
C CYS A 190 0.57 -3.31 5.54
N THR A 191 0.70 -4.38 6.32
CA THR A 191 0.06 -4.50 7.63
C THR A 191 0.82 -5.47 8.54
N HIS A 192 0.51 -5.44 9.83
CA HIS A 192 0.92 -6.45 10.80
C HIS A 192 -0.26 -7.37 11.20
N GLN A 193 -1.45 -7.16 10.62
CA GLN A 193 -2.67 -7.92 10.91
C GLN A 193 -2.81 -9.07 9.93
N THR A 194 -3.15 -10.26 10.44
CA THR A 194 -3.28 -11.49 9.64
C THR A 194 -4.75 -11.93 9.46
N GLU A 195 -5.71 -11.14 9.97
CA GLU A 195 -7.11 -11.54 10.11
C GLU A 195 -7.86 -11.71 8.77
N ASP A 196 -7.45 -11.02 7.71
CA ASP A 196 -8.17 -10.98 6.43
C ASP A 196 -7.38 -11.63 5.26
N LEU A 197 -6.35 -12.44 5.58
CA LEU A 197 -5.44 -12.98 4.57
C LEU A 197 -6.16 -13.79 3.49
N ASP A 198 -6.97 -14.77 3.90
CA ASP A 198 -7.61 -15.72 2.99
C ASP A 198 -8.70 -15.07 2.12
N ALA A 199 -9.28 -13.97 2.62
CA ALA A 199 -10.44 -13.35 1.98
C ALA A 199 -10.08 -12.29 0.92
N LEU A 200 -8.89 -11.68 1.02
CA LEU A 200 -8.53 -10.51 0.21
C LEU A 200 -7.29 -10.69 -0.64
N TYR A 201 -6.36 -11.55 -0.26
CA TYR A 201 -5.04 -11.60 -0.89
C TYR A 201 -4.82 -12.95 -1.57
N ASP A 202 -4.05 -12.92 -2.65
CA ASP A 202 -3.56 -14.09 -3.38
C ASP A 202 -2.06 -14.32 -3.18
N HIS A 203 -1.36 -13.33 -2.61
CA HIS A 203 0.09 -13.37 -2.41
C HIS A 203 0.52 -12.73 -1.09
N VAL A 204 1.43 -13.40 -0.40
CA VAL A 204 1.98 -12.98 0.90
C VAL A 204 3.49 -12.76 0.77
N VAL A 205 3.94 -11.63 1.28
CA VAL A 205 5.36 -11.34 1.52
C VAL A 205 5.54 -11.08 3.01
N VAL A 206 6.47 -11.77 3.66
CA VAL A 206 6.84 -11.49 5.05
C VAL A 206 8.21 -10.85 5.07
N LEU A 207 8.28 -9.64 5.62
CA LEU A 207 9.49 -8.86 5.79
C LEU A 207 9.88 -8.84 7.27
N ASP A 208 11.13 -9.14 7.57
CA ASP A 208 11.69 -9.01 8.90
C ASP A 208 13.14 -8.56 8.83
N GLN A 209 13.51 -7.59 9.68
CA GLN A 209 14.87 -7.03 9.74
C GLN A 209 15.43 -6.59 8.37
N GLY A 210 14.55 -6.11 7.47
CA GLY A 210 14.95 -5.67 6.13
C GLY A 210 15.17 -6.78 5.11
N GLU A 211 14.81 -8.02 5.44
CA GLU A 211 14.93 -9.20 4.58
C GLU A 211 13.58 -9.86 4.32
N VAL A 212 13.40 -10.46 3.15
CA VAL A 212 12.21 -11.26 2.84
C VAL A 212 12.37 -12.64 3.49
N ARG A 213 11.52 -12.95 4.47
CA ARG A 213 11.48 -14.25 5.16
C ARG A 213 10.58 -15.27 4.44
N PHE A 214 9.57 -14.77 3.74
CA PHE A 214 8.66 -15.58 2.93
C PHE A 214 8.12 -14.76 1.77
N GLN A 215 7.94 -15.41 0.64
CA GLN A 215 7.21 -14.92 -0.52
C GLN A 215 6.51 -16.09 -1.20
N GLY A 216 5.20 -16.02 -1.35
CA GLY A 216 4.42 -17.09 -1.98
C GLY A 216 2.93 -16.80 -1.97
N ASP A 217 2.13 -17.76 -2.40
CA ASP A 217 0.68 -17.71 -2.28
C ASP A 217 0.21 -17.87 -0.83
N VAL A 218 -1.06 -17.55 -0.59
CA VAL A 218 -1.67 -17.64 0.75
C VAL A 218 -1.68 -19.07 1.26
N ASP A 219 -1.97 -20.07 0.42
CA ASP A 219 -2.02 -21.47 0.82
C ASP A 219 -0.63 -21.97 1.28
N GLY A 220 0.42 -21.62 0.53
CA GLY A 220 1.80 -21.92 0.89
C GLY A 220 2.19 -21.28 2.23
N PHE A 221 1.77 -20.02 2.47
CA PHE A 221 1.99 -19.35 3.73
C PHE A 221 1.26 -20.05 4.89
N LEU A 222 -0.03 -20.36 4.74
CA LEU A 222 -0.83 -21.02 5.77
C LEU A 222 -0.36 -22.44 6.08
N SER A 223 0.27 -23.11 5.11
CA SER A 223 0.85 -24.44 5.31
C SER A 223 2.04 -24.47 6.28
N LEU A 224 2.65 -23.32 6.56
CA LEU A 224 3.70 -23.17 7.57
C LEU A 224 3.19 -23.31 9.00
N ALA A 225 1.88 -23.18 9.24
CA ALA A 225 1.31 -23.38 10.58
C ALA A 225 1.48 -24.83 11.05
N ALA A 226 1.70 -25.01 12.36
CA ALA A 226 1.86 -26.34 12.94
C ALA A 226 0.62 -27.21 12.70
N PRO A 227 0.77 -28.52 12.47
CA PRO A 227 -0.34 -29.44 12.33
C PRO A 227 -1.31 -29.35 13.51
N GLY A 228 -2.63 -29.32 13.24
CA GLY A 228 -3.67 -29.19 14.25
C GLY A 228 -4.00 -27.75 14.66
N THR A 229 -3.35 -26.74 14.09
CA THR A 229 -3.75 -25.34 14.29
C THR A 229 -5.14 -25.09 13.71
N SER A 230 -6.05 -24.50 14.51
CA SER A 230 -7.39 -24.14 14.05
C SER A 230 -7.32 -23.14 12.89
N GLU A 231 -8.25 -23.24 11.95
CA GLU A 231 -8.28 -22.46 10.69
C GLU A 231 -8.13 -20.95 10.95
N GLY A 232 -8.87 -20.37 11.87
CA GLY A 232 -8.79 -18.95 12.22
C GLY A 232 -7.48 -18.49 12.89
N ARG A 233 -6.54 -19.43 13.23
CA ARG A 233 -5.23 -19.11 13.81
C ARG A 233 -4.06 -19.49 12.93
N ARG A 234 -4.30 -20.10 11.76
CA ARG A 234 -3.22 -20.55 10.87
C ARG A 234 -2.32 -19.41 10.42
N ALA A 235 -2.92 -18.29 10.05
CA ALA A 235 -2.18 -17.13 9.58
C ALA A 235 -1.26 -16.54 10.67
N GLU A 236 -1.75 -16.42 11.90
CA GLU A 236 -0.96 -15.96 13.05
C GLU A 236 0.15 -16.97 13.41
N ALA A 237 -0.15 -18.27 13.39
CA ALA A 237 0.83 -19.30 13.68
C ALA A 237 1.93 -19.37 12.63
N ALA A 238 1.58 -19.31 11.34
CA ALA A 238 2.53 -19.25 10.24
C ALA A 238 3.44 -18.02 10.33
N TYR A 239 2.85 -16.86 10.60
CA TYR A 239 3.59 -15.61 10.80
C TYR A 239 4.57 -15.71 11.97
N THR A 240 4.12 -16.23 13.12
CA THR A 240 4.96 -16.41 14.31
C THR A 240 6.16 -17.32 14.05
N GLN A 241 5.98 -18.42 13.30
CA GLN A 241 7.09 -19.30 12.94
C GLN A 241 8.19 -18.64 12.13
N LEU A 242 7.84 -17.67 11.27
CA LEU A 242 8.81 -16.97 10.43
C LEU A 242 9.58 -15.90 11.20
N ILE A 243 8.95 -15.28 12.20
CA ILE A 243 9.54 -14.16 12.97
C ILE A 243 10.28 -14.65 14.23
N THR A 244 9.84 -15.76 14.85
CA THR A 244 10.37 -16.25 16.15
C THR A 244 11.61 -17.15 15.99
N LYS A 245 12.08 -17.44 14.78
CA LYS A 245 13.25 -18.34 14.55
C LYS A 245 14.61 -17.75 14.92
N GLU A 246 14.68 -16.60 15.60
CA GLU A 246 15.92 -16.02 16.12
C GLU A 246 15.83 -15.82 17.65
N VAL A 247 15.98 -16.90 18.41
CA VAL A 247 16.47 -16.89 19.79
C VAL A 247 17.55 -17.95 19.92
#